data_efbd3a4e55e534465ccf9101e783d825
#
_entry.id   efbd3a4e55e534465ccf9101e783d825
#
_cell.length_a   1.000
_cell.length_b   1.000
_cell.length_c   1.000
_cell.angle_alpha   90.00
_cell.angle_beta   90.00
_cell.angle_gamma   90.00
#
_symmetry.space_group_name_H-M   'P 1'
#
loop_
_entity.id
_entity.type
_entity.pdbx_description
1 polymer ?
#
loop_
_entity_poly.entity_id
_entity_poly.type
_entity_poly.pdbx_seq_one_letter_code
_entity_poly.pdbx_strand_id
1 'polypeptide(L)'
;MQTWVLITGCSTGIGRALVPLCRKAGWGVVATARQPLALADLPQGEDLRVLSLDVTDPASIAAAAGACTGLRLKALVNNAGYGQVGPLELLGPEELRAQFETNVIGLHAVTRAFLPLLRREPGARILQVASMLGRLSIPLAGPYNASKHAVVALAETLRLEVGREVAVVLVEPGAIRTAFRDTLAKAWGDLPERARGTRYEAIIGGYLSQRKGQAERFAMDPEICAGKLLAALNAAHPPRQLVIGRDAFWVGKLKALLPAAWWEGLLRRIYGLG
;
A
#
# COMPACT_ATOMS: atom_id res chain seq x y z
N MET A 1 9.40 -20.14 21.17
CA MET A 1 9.53 -18.65 21.19
C MET A 1 8.66 -18.05 20.10
N GLN A 2 7.90 -17.02 20.42
CA GLN A 2 6.98 -16.35 19.49
C GLN A 2 7.72 -15.65 18.35
N THR A 3 7.21 -15.79 17.12
CA THR A 3 7.69 -15.06 15.95
C THR A 3 6.84 -13.83 15.72
N TRP A 4 7.47 -12.75 15.25
CA TRP A 4 6.84 -11.44 15.14
C TRP A 4 6.74 -10.98 13.69
N VAL A 5 5.68 -10.23 13.42
CA VAL A 5 5.49 -9.47 12.17
C VAL A 5 5.35 -7.99 12.51
N LEU A 6 6.08 -7.14 11.80
CA LEU A 6 5.87 -5.69 11.83
C LEU A 6 4.98 -5.30 10.66
N ILE A 7 3.95 -4.49 10.95
CA ILE A 7 3.00 -3.99 9.95
C ILE A 7 3.00 -2.47 10.00
N THR A 8 3.31 -1.82 8.86
CA THR A 8 3.23 -0.36 8.76
C THR A 8 1.82 0.09 8.37
N GLY A 9 1.37 1.23 8.94
CA GLY A 9 0.09 1.82 8.58
C GLY A 9 -1.14 1.03 9.07
N CYS A 10 -1.18 0.71 10.38
CA CYS A 10 -2.26 -0.06 10.99
C CYS A 10 -3.46 0.77 11.47
N SER A 11 -3.47 2.10 11.27
CA SER A 11 -4.59 2.95 11.72
C SER A 11 -5.92 2.60 11.03
N THR A 12 -5.87 2.17 9.76
CA THR A 12 -7.07 1.86 8.96
C THR A 12 -6.77 0.76 7.92
N GLY A 13 -7.79 0.29 7.24
CA GLY A 13 -7.69 -0.51 6.03
C GLY A 13 -7.00 -1.87 6.20
N ILE A 14 -6.19 -2.25 5.23
CA ILE A 14 -5.57 -3.59 5.16
C ILE A 14 -4.68 -3.85 6.38
N GLY A 15 -3.82 -2.88 6.74
CA GLY A 15 -2.93 -3.01 7.90
C GLY A 15 -3.71 -3.22 9.18
N ARG A 16 -4.79 -2.47 9.39
CA ARG A 16 -5.68 -2.61 10.55
C ARG A 16 -6.33 -3.99 10.61
N ALA A 17 -6.89 -4.45 9.48
CA ALA A 17 -7.55 -5.74 9.39
C ALA A 17 -6.58 -6.93 9.57
N LEU A 18 -5.31 -6.75 9.21
CA LEU A 18 -4.31 -7.80 9.31
C LEU A 18 -3.87 -8.07 10.75
N VAL A 19 -3.88 -7.06 11.65
CA VAL A 19 -3.44 -7.20 13.05
C VAL A 19 -4.17 -8.34 13.77
N PRO A 20 -5.50 -8.35 13.89
CA PRO A 20 -6.21 -9.41 14.63
C PRO A 20 -6.05 -10.78 13.95
N LEU A 21 -5.94 -10.84 12.64
CA LEU A 21 -5.75 -12.09 11.91
C LEU A 21 -4.38 -12.71 12.19
N CYS A 22 -3.31 -11.90 12.22
CA CYS A 22 -1.98 -12.37 12.58
C CYS A 22 -1.92 -12.87 14.03
N ARG A 23 -2.50 -12.14 14.98
CA ARG A 23 -2.57 -12.54 16.40
C ARG A 23 -3.31 -13.87 16.56
N LYS A 24 -4.47 -14.00 15.93
CA LYS A 24 -5.24 -15.28 15.95
C LYS A 24 -4.46 -16.45 15.35
N ALA A 25 -3.57 -16.18 14.40
CA ALA A 25 -2.70 -17.19 13.79
C ALA A 25 -1.41 -17.47 14.58
N GLY A 26 -1.25 -16.91 15.79
CA GLY A 26 -0.11 -17.12 16.68
C GLY A 26 1.11 -16.23 16.42
N TRP A 27 0.97 -15.18 15.59
CA TRP A 27 2.03 -14.18 15.44
C TRP A 27 2.01 -13.17 16.57
N GLY A 28 3.20 -12.80 17.07
CA GLY A 28 3.36 -11.52 17.73
C GLY A 28 3.28 -10.40 16.68
N VAL A 29 2.57 -9.34 16.97
CA VAL A 29 2.36 -8.23 16.02
C VAL A 29 2.95 -6.93 16.57
N VAL A 30 3.82 -6.31 15.80
CA VAL A 30 4.22 -4.92 15.97
C VAL A 30 3.34 -4.09 15.04
N ALA A 31 2.26 -3.54 15.60
CA ALA A 31 1.34 -2.68 14.87
C ALA A 31 1.82 -1.23 14.93
N THR A 32 1.98 -0.57 13.77
CA THR A 32 2.50 0.79 13.75
C THR A 32 1.57 1.80 13.08
N ALA A 33 1.57 3.00 13.60
CA ALA A 33 0.90 4.16 13.06
C ALA A 33 1.69 5.43 13.39
N ARG A 34 1.49 6.53 12.66
CA ARG A 34 2.09 7.84 13.00
C ARG A 34 1.67 8.31 14.39
N GLN A 35 0.42 8.07 14.73
CA GLN A 35 -0.14 8.36 16.04
C GLN A 35 -0.59 7.03 16.69
N PRO A 36 0.12 6.52 17.68
CA PRO A 36 -0.22 5.25 18.37
C PRO A 36 -1.63 5.24 18.96
N LEU A 37 -2.15 6.38 19.36
CA LEU A 37 -3.51 6.51 19.89
C LEU A 37 -4.60 6.01 18.90
N ALA A 38 -4.33 6.06 17.59
CA ALA A 38 -5.21 5.49 16.57
C ALA A 38 -5.34 3.95 16.66
N LEU A 39 -4.55 3.31 17.51
CA LEU A 39 -4.53 1.85 17.74
C LEU A 39 -4.95 1.49 19.18
N ALA A 40 -5.43 2.45 19.97
CA ALA A 40 -5.75 2.25 21.39
C ALA A 40 -6.91 1.26 21.63
N ASP A 41 -7.80 1.10 20.64
CA ASP A 41 -8.93 0.16 20.66
C ASP A 41 -8.53 -1.29 20.30
N LEU A 42 -7.27 -1.54 19.91
CA LEU A 42 -6.79 -2.91 19.73
C LEU A 42 -6.70 -3.63 21.08
N PRO A 43 -7.24 -4.86 21.19
CA PRO A 43 -7.14 -5.64 22.40
C PRO A 43 -5.67 -5.83 22.80
N GLN A 44 -5.32 -5.41 24.01
CA GLN A 44 -3.96 -5.53 24.53
C GLN A 44 -3.59 -7.01 24.78
N GLY A 45 -2.31 -7.32 24.84
CA GLY A 45 -1.79 -8.65 25.08
C GLY A 45 -0.28 -8.71 24.86
N GLU A 46 0.37 -9.75 25.38
CA GLU A 46 1.80 -9.96 25.21
C GLU A 46 2.23 -10.18 23.75
N ASP A 47 1.28 -10.54 22.91
CA ASP A 47 1.42 -10.75 21.46
C ASP A 47 1.22 -9.47 20.63
N LEU A 48 1.00 -8.29 21.28
CA LEU A 48 0.83 -7.01 20.61
C LEU A 48 1.82 -5.98 21.14
N ARG A 49 2.52 -5.32 20.24
CA ARG A 49 3.25 -4.07 20.50
C ARG A 49 2.73 -2.98 19.58
N VAL A 50 2.41 -1.83 20.15
CA VAL A 50 2.01 -0.64 19.40
C VAL A 50 3.17 0.33 19.41
N LEU A 51 3.65 0.72 18.21
CA LEU A 51 4.75 1.68 18.09
C LEU A 51 4.36 2.87 17.21
N SER A 52 4.91 4.03 17.52
CA SER A 52 4.92 5.16 16.58
C SER A 52 5.86 4.85 15.43
N LEU A 53 5.38 5.04 14.20
CA LEU A 53 6.22 4.94 13.01
C LEU A 53 5.67 5.87 11.93
N ASP A 54 6.39 6.96 11.69
CA ASP A 54 6.29 7.75 10.48
C ASP A 54 7.35 7.27 9.49
N VAL A 55 6.90 6.74 8.36
CA VAL A 55 7.81 6.19 7.33
C VAL A 55 8.62 7.27 6.61
N THR A 56 8.25 8.54 6.77
CA THR A 56 8.96 9.69 6.20
C THR A 56 9.99 10.30 7.16
N ASP A 57 10.03 9.83 8.41
CA ASP A 57 10.96 10.32 9.44
C ASP A 57 12.04 9.27 9.75
N PRO A 58 13.31 9.52 9.37
CA PRO A 58 14.42 8.61 9.67
C PRO A 58 14.61 8.32 11.16
N ALA A 59 14.35 9.30 12.06
CA ALA A 59 14.46 9.10 13.49
C ALA A 59 13.37 8.17 14.02
N SER A 60 12.13 8.33 13.55
CA SER A 60 11.01 7.44 13.85
C SER A 60 11.29 6.00 13.39
N ILE A 61 11.84 5.83 12.18
CA ILE A 61 12.22 4.51 11.65
C ILE A 61 13.29 3.86 12.50
N ALA A 62 14.34 4.62 12.88
CA ALA A 62 15.44 4.11 13.70
C ALA A 62 14.95 3.69 15.10
N ALA A 63 14.09 4.51 15.73
CA ALA A 63 13.51 4.19 17.04
C ALA A 63 12.66 2.91 16.99
N ALA A 64 11.81 2.76 15.95
CA ALA A 64 11.01 1.56 15.77
C ALA A 64 11.87 0.31 15.52
N ALA A 65 12.95 0.41 14.75
CA ALA A 65 13.88 -0.68 14.52
C ALA A 65 14.61 -1.06 15.82
N GLY A 66 15.06 -0.07 16.60
CA GLY A 66 15.67 -0.28 17.92
C GLY A 66 14.74 -1.02 18.88
N ALA A 67 13.46 -0.64 18.94
CA ALA A 67 12.45 -1.29 19.77
C ALA A 67 12.17 -2.77 19.39
N CYS A 68 12.57 -3.18 18.19
CA CYS A 68 12.38 -4.53 17.68
C CYS A 68 13.63 -5.42 17.80
N THR A 69 14.79 -4.93 18.27
CA THR A 69 16.06 -5.68 18.28
C THR A 69 16.02 -6.99 19.07
N GLY A 70 15.24 -7.07 20.14
CA GLY A 70 15.06 -8.27 20.96
C GLY A 70 13.98 -9.23 20.46
N LEU A 71 13.31 -8.92 19.34
CA LEU A 71 12.23 -9.75 18.79
C LEU A 71 12.77 -10.72 17.73
N ARG A 72 12.17 -11.91 17.68
CA ARG A 72 12.30 -12.81 16.53
C ARG A 72 11.43 -12.30 15.38
N LEU A 73 11.88 -11.20 14.75
CA LEU A 73 11.14 -10.54 13.68
C LEU A 73 11.28 -11.33 12.38
N LYS A 74 10.26 -12.11 12.05
CA LYS A 74 10.25 -13.00 10.89
C LYS A 74 9.53 -12.39 9.68
N ALA A 75 8.75 -11.31 9.86
CA ALA A 75 8.06 -10.69 8.75
C ALA A 75 7.97 -9.16 8.88
N LEU A 76 8.02 -8.49 7.72
CA LEU A 76 7.73 -7.08 7.55
C LEU A 76 6.63 -6.92 6.50
N VAL A 77 5.59 -6.16 6.83
CA VAL A 77 4.54 -5.77 5.89
C VAL A 77 4.59 -4.26 5.68
N ASN A 78 5.17 -3.84 4.57
CA ASN A 78 5.17 -2.44 4.14
C ASN A 78 3.83 -2.11 3.50
N ASN A 79 2.88 -1.70 4.34
CA ASN A 79 1.52 -1.37 3.93
C ASN A 79 1.23 0.14 4.00
N ALA A 80 1.97 0.91 4.78
CA ALA A 80 1.79 2.36 4.88
C ALA A 80 1.85 3.03 3.51
N GLY A 81 0.89 3.90 3.23
CA GLY A 81 0.81 4.62 1.97
C GLY A 81 -0.52 5.35 1.81
N TYR A 82 -0.54 6.30 0.89
CA TYR A 82 -1.74 7.03 0.50
C TYR A 82 -1.74 7.27 -1.02
N GLY A 83 -2.80 7.85 -1.55
CA GLY A 83 -2.90 8.22 -2.95
C GLY A 83 -3.10 9.71 -3.14
N GLN A 84 -2.25 10.34 -3.94
CA GLN A 84 -2.46 11.65 -4.50
C GLN A 84 -3.17 11.50 -5.84
N VAL A 85 -4.32 12.13 -6.00
CA VAL A 85 -5.09 12.13 -7.23
C VAL A 85 -5.37 13.56 -7.69
N GLY A 86 -5.49 13.72 -9.00
CA GLY A 86 -5.74 14.97 -9.69
C GLY A 86 -5.16 14.93 -11.10
N PRO A 87 -5.60 15.84 -11.99
CA PRO A 87 -4.98 16.04 -13.29
C PRO A 87 -3.52 16.44 -13.14
N LEU A 88 -2.61 15.80 -13.87
CA LEU A 88 -1.17 16.06 -13.74
C LEU A 88 -0.79 17.53 -13.99
N GLU A 89 -1.49 18.21 -14.90
CA GLU A 89 -1.22 19.62 -15.18
C GLU A 89 -1.64 20.58 -14.04
N LEU A 90 -2.50 20.12 -13.12
CA LEU A 90 -2.93 20.87 -11.95
C LEU A 90 -2.16 20.48 -10.67
N LEU A 91 -1.41 19.40 -10.68
CA LEU A 91 -0.60 18.97 -9.54
C LEU A 91 0.81 19.52 -9.66
N GLY A 92 1.27 20.21 -8.62
CA GLY A 92 2.62 20.72 -8.54
C GLY A 92 3.65 19.65 -8.15
N PRO A 93 4.94 19.98 -8.22
CA PRO A 93 6.00 19.06 -7.84
C PRO A 93 5.95 18.65 -6.37
N GLU A 94 5.32 19.46 -5.50
CA GLU A 94 5.23 19.18 -4.05
C GLU A 94 4.31 17.99 -3.77
N GLU A 95 3.15 17.90 -4.45
CA GLU A 95 2.26 16.77 -4.32
C GLU A 95 2.91 15.48 -4.82
N LEU A 96 3.70 15.57 -5.89
CA LEU A 96 4.45 14.43 -6.41
C LEU A 96 5.55 13.99 -5.41
N ARG A 97 6.32 14.93 -4.86
CA ARG A 97 7.35 14.64 -3.85
C ARG A 97 6.74 13.98 -2.62
N ALA A 98 5.67 14.54 -2.06
CA ALA A 98 5.00 13.98 -0.89
C ALA A 98 4.48 12.56 -1.12
N GLN A 99 3.94 12.29 -2.32
CA GLN A 99 3.52 10.94 -2.70
C GLN A 99 4.69 9.96 -2.73
N PHE A 100 5.81 10.35 -3.32
CA PHE A 100 7.01 9.51 -3.40
C PHE A 100 7.66 9.36 -2.03
N GLU A 101 7.72 10.42 -1.23
CA GLU A 101 8.31 10.38 0.11
C GLU A 101 7.67 9.30 0.97
N THR A 102 6.34 9.22 0.97
CA THR A 102 5.64 8.19 1.75
C THR A 102 5.70 6.81 1.09
N ASN A 103 5.28 6.71 -0.19
CA ASN A 103 5.00 5.42 -0.81
C ASN A 103 6.24 4.69 -1.32
N VAL A 104 7.33 5.42 -1.58
CA VAL A 104 8.55 4.89 -2.23
C VAL A 104 9.75 5.01 -1.30
N ILE A 105 10.13 6.24 -0.94
CA ILE A 105 11.33 6.51 -0.14
C ILE A 105 11.15 5.95 1.27
N GLY A 106 10.01 6.23 1.91
CA GLY A 106 9.68 5.73 3.24
C GLY A 106 9.58 4.21 3.30
N LEU A 107 8.90 3.60 2.32
CA LEU A 107 8.85 2.13 2.19
C LEU A 107 10.25 1.51 2.07
N HIS A 108 11.12 2.11 1.24
CA HIS A 108 12.50 1.66 1.09
C HIS A 108 13.30 1.86 2.37
N ALA A 109 13.18 3.01 3.04
CA ALA A 109 13.88 3.33 4.28
C ALA A 109 13.49 2.34 5.40
N VAL A 110 12.21 2.04 5.58
CA VAL A 110 11.74 1.00 6.52
C VAL A 110 12.31 -0.35 6.14
N THR A 111 12.23 -0.76 4.88
CA THR A 111 12.80 -2.04 4.42
C THR A 111 14.27 -2.14 4.78
N ARG A 112 15.06 -1.11 4.48
CA ARG A 112 16.50 -1.07 4.78
C ARG A 112 16.81 -1.17 6.28
N ALA A 113 16.03 -0.47 7.12
CA ALA A 113 16.23 -0.48 8.57
C ALA A 113 15.92 -1.83 9.21
N PHE A 114 14.90 -2.55 8.69
CA PHE A 114 14.48 -3.83 9.27
C PHE A 114 15.13 -5.06 8.62
N LEU A 115 15.74 -4.93 7.46
CA LEU A 115 16.38 -6.04 6.75
C LEU A 115 17.43 -6.78 7.59
N PRO A 116 18.31 -6.10 8.38
CA PRO A 116 19.26 -6.79 9.25
C PRO A 116 18.60 -7.66 10.33
N LEU A 117 17.44 -7.25 10.85
CA LEU A 117 16.69 -8.04 11.83
C LEU A 117 16.05 -9.26 11.18
N LEU A 118 15.47 -9.08 10.00
CA LEU A 118 14.86 -10.17 9.23
C LEU A 118 15.87 -11.25 8.85
N ARG A 119 17.09 -10.86 8.47
CA ARG A 119 18.15 -11.80 8.10
C ARG A 119 18.57 -12.75 9.23
N ARG A 120 18.23 -12.42 10.48
CA ARG A 120 18.51 -13.30 11.65
C ARG A 120 17.53 -14.47 11.75
N GLU A 121 16.37 -14.38 11.08
CA GLU A 121 15.31 -15.38 11.21
C GLU A 121 15.18 -16.24 9.94
N PRO A 122 15.37 -17.54 10.04
CA PRO A 122 15.18 -18.45 8.91
C PRO A 122 13.77 -18.36 8.34
N GLY A 123 13.67 -18.23 7.03
CA GLY A 123 12.39 -18.11 6.33
C GLY A 123 11.70 -16.77 6.54
N ALA A 124 12.48 -15.72 6.84
CA ALA A 124 11.96 -14.36 6.93
C ALA A 124 11.39 -13.87 5.60
N ARG A 125 10.45 -12.92 5.68
CA ARG A 125 9.77 -12.40 4.51
C ARG A 125 9.37 -10.93 4.60
N ILE A 126 9.33 -10.28 3.46
CA ILE A 126 8.86 -8.90 3.29
C ILE A 126 7.68 -8.92 2.33
N LEU A 127 6.54 -8.36 2.75
CA LEU A 127 5.40 -8.10 1.89
C LEU A 127 5.40 -6.61 1.50
N GLN A 128 5.62 -6.33 0.22
CA GLN A 128 5.60 -4.98 -0.33
C GLN A 128 4.22 -4.70 -0.92
N VAL A 129 3.42 -3.88 -0.24
CA VAL A 129 2.05 -3.58 -0.70
C VAL A 129 2.10 -2.49 -1.78
N ALA A 130 2.07 -2.94 -3.02
CA ALA A 130 1.92 -2.09 -4.21
C ALA A 130 0.43 -1.81 -4.49
N SER A 131 -0.01 -2.09 -5.71
CA SER A 131 -1.39 -2.00 -6.22
C SER A 131 -1.43 -2.61 -7.62
N MET A 132 -2.62 -2.95 -8.13
CA MET A 132 -2.82 -3.18 -9.55
C MET A 132 -2.34 -1.97 -10.40
N LEU A 133 -2.40 -0.76 -9.83
CA LEU A 133 -1.90 0.48 -10.43
C LEU A 133 -0.36 0.60 -10.43
N GLY A 134 0.35 -0.42 -9.97
CA GLY A 134 1.77 -0.61 -10.21
C GLY A 134 2.09 -1.27 -11.56
N ARG A 135 1.08 -1.78 -12.28
CA ARG A 135 1.20 -2.42 -13.60
C ARG A 135 0.43 -1.70 -14.70
N LEU A 136 -0.49 -0.83 -14.33
CA LEU A 136 -1.26 -0.04 -15.26
C LEU A 136 -1.48 1.37 -14.72
N SER A 137 -1.66 2.32 -15.63
CA SER A 137 -1.92 3.71 -15.27
C SER A 137 -3.35 4.09 -15.63
N ILE A 138 -4.00 4.83 -14.75
CA ILE A 138 -5.32 5.41 -14.97
C ILE A 138 -5.23 6.93 -14.91
N PRO A 139 -6.10 7.66 -15.62
CA PRO A 139 -6.18 9.10 -15.50
C PRO A 139 -6.45 9.56 -14.06
N LEU A 140 -6.06 10.79 -13.76
CA LEU A 140 -6.25 11.46 -12.47
C LEU A 140 -5.50 10.82 -11.27
N ALA A 141 -4.68 9.82 -11.50
CA ALA A 141 -3.92 9.15 -10.45
C ALA A 141 -2.42 9.09 -10.77
N GLY A 142 -1.91 10.05 -11.52
CA GLY A 142 -0.52 10.05 -12.01
C GLY A 142 0.53 9.82 -10.94
N PRO A 143 0.60 10.64 -9.86
CA PRO A 143 1.57 10.45 -8.79
C PRO A 143 1.45 9.10 -8.10
N TYR A 144 0.23 8.64 -7.84
CA TYR A 144 -0.02 7.34 -7.23
C TYR A 144 0.40 6.18 -8.15
N ASN A 145 -0.01 6.22 -9.43
CA ASN A 145 0.43 5.21 -10.42
C ASN A 145 1.96 5.11 -10.44
N ALA A 146 2.64 6.25 -10.59
CA ALA A 146 4.10 6.31 -10.65
C ALA A 146 4.75 5.73 -9.38
N SER A 147 4.22 6.09 -8.19
CA SER A 147 4.74 5.56 -6.92
C SER A 147 4.58 4.04 -6.83
N LYS A 148 3.46 3.49 -7.30
CA LYS A 148 3.22 2.04 -7.23
C LYS A 148 4.01 1.27 -8.29
N HIS A 149 4.31 1.84 -9.47
CA HIS A 149 5.27 1.29 -10.42
C HIS A 149 6.68 1.25 -9.81
N ALA A 150 7.10 2.31 -9.12
CA ALA A 150 8.38 2.34 -8.42
C ALA A 150 8.46 1.26 -7.33
N VAL A 151 7.41 1.04 -6.55
CA VAL A 151 7.36 -0.05 -5.54
C VAL A 151 7.50 -1.42 -6.20
N VAL A 152 6.88 -1.64 -7.36
CA VAL A 152 7.04 -2.89 -8.12
C VAL A 152 8.51 -3.11 -8.49
N ALA A 153 9.15 -2.10 -9.10
CA ALA A 153 10.55 -2.19 -9.50
C ALA A 153 11.48 -2.45 -8.29
N LEU A 154 11.28 -1.72 -7.18
CA LEU A 154 12.06 -1.90 -5.96
C LEU A 154 11.88 -3.30 -5.37
N ALA A 155 10.66 -3.84 -5.36
CA ALA A 155 10.39 -5.17 -4.82
C ALA A 155 11.03 -6.27 -5.69
N GLU A 156 10.98 -6.14 -7.01
CA GLU A 156 11.59 -7.08 -7.94
C GLU A 156 13.13 -7.06 -7.82
N THR A 157 13.73 -5.87 -7.76
CA THR A 157 15.17 -5.68 -7.58
C THR A 157 15.62 -6.25 -6.22
N LEU A 158 14.95 -5.87 -5.12
CA LEU A 158 15.30 -6.36 -3.79
C LEU A 158 15.26 -7.89 -3.71
N ARG A 159 14.27 -8.52 -4.36
CA ARG A 159 14.16 -9.98 -4.40
C ARG A 159 15.39 -10.65 -5.02
N LEU A 160 15.95 -10.04 -6.05
CA LEU A 160 17.16 -10.54 -6.70
C LEU A 160 18.40 -10.34 -5.80
N GLU A 161 18.49 -9.18 -5.14
CA GLU A 161 19.63 -8.81 -4.29
C GLU A 161 19.69 -9.61 -2.99
N VAL A 162 18.56 -9.82 -2.29
CA VAL A 162 18.54 -10.59 -1.03
C VAL A 162 18.51 -12.11 -1.27
N GLY A 163 18.28 -12.53 -2.51
CA GLY A 163 18.35 -13.93 -2.91
C GLY A 163 17.41 -14.84 -2.09
N ARG A 164 18.00 -15.83 -1.40
CA ARG A 164 17.26 -16.79 -0.59
C ARG A 164 17.21 -16.43 0.91
N GLU A 165 17.88 -15.36 1.33
CA GLU A 165 17.96 -14.97 2.74
C GLU A 165 16.58 -14.51 3.26
N VAL A 166 15.89 -13.68 2.49
CA VAL A 166 14.58 -13.12 2.84
C VAL A 166 13.65 -13.19 1.64
N ALA A 167 12.50 -13.82 1.80
CA ALA A 167 11.50 -13.87 0.74
C ALA A 167 10.83 -12.50 0.53
N VAL A 168 10.79 -12.00 -0.70
CA VAL A 168 10.13 -10.74 -1.05
C VAL A 168 8.88 -11.03 -1.86
N VAL A 169 7.72 -10.69 -1.29
CA VAL A 169 6.39 -10.85 -1.88
C VAL A 169 5.88 -9.50 -2.34
N LEU A 170 5.64 -9.35 -3.63
CA LEU A 170 4.95 -8.20 -4.18
C LEU A 170 3.44 -8.43 -4.07
N VAL A 171 2.75 -7.54 -3.34
CA VAL A 171 1.30 -7.61 -3.14
C VAL A 171 0.63 -6.55 -4.00
N GLU A 172 -0.26 -6.95 -4.88
CA GLU A 172 -0.94 -6.08 -5.85
C GLU A 172 -2.47 -6.15 -5.66
N PRO A 173 -3.02 -5.41 -4.69
CA PRO A 173 -4.45 -5.35 -4.48
C PRO A 173 -5.14 -4.55 -5.59
N GLY A 174 -6.37 -4.96 -5.94
CA GLY A 174 -7.33 -4.15 -6.65
C GLY A 174 -8.01 -3.11 -5.76
N ALA A 175 -9.26 -2.79 -6.04
CA ALA A 175 -10.05 -1.87 -5.22
C ALA A 175 -10.39 -2.51 -3.87
N ILE A 176 -9.99 -1.85 -2.78
CA ILE A 176 -10.28 -2.28 -1.40
C ILE A 176 -11.14 -1.21 -0.72
N ARG A 177 -12.16 -1.64 0.01
CA ARG A 177 -13.06 -0.78 0.79
C ARG A 177 -12.36 -0.34 2.07
N THR A 178 -11.68 0.80 2.02
CA THR A 178 -10.91 1.34 3.14
C THR A 178 -11.09 2.85 3.24
N ALA A 179 -10.67 3.45 4.35
CA ALA A 179 -10.55 4.91 4.51
C ALA A 179 -9.50 5.55 3.56
N PHE A 180 -8.91 4.79 2.64
CA PHE A 180 -8.01 5.29 1.61
C PHE A 180 -8.67 6.41 0.77
N ARG A 181 -9.99 6.33 0.56
CA ARG A 181 -10.75 7.38 -0.14
C ARG A 181 -10.84 8.69 0.64
N ASP A 182 -10.98 8.60 1.96
CA ASP A 182 -10.98 9.79 2.81
C ASP A 182 -9.61 10.45 2.80
N THR A 183 -8.55 9.64 2.71
CA THR A 183 -7.18 10.14 2.52
C THR A 183 -7.00 10.79 1.15
N LEU A 184 -7.61 10.26 0.09
CA LEU A 184 -7.63 10.89 -1.23
C LEU A 184 -8.28 12.27 -1.18
N ALA A 185 -9.44 12.39 -0.54
CA ALA A 185 -10.15 13.66 -0.40
C ALA A 185 -9.33 14.70 0.39
N LYS A 186 -8.66 14.26 1.45
CA LYS A 186 -7.74 15.13 2.21
C LYS A 186 -6.51 15.56 1.41
N ALA A 187 -5.98 14.69 0.56
CA ALA A 187 -4.83 14.98 -0.29
C ALA A 187 -5.16 15.96 -1.44
N TRP A 188 -6.43 16.21 -1.71
CA TRP A 188 -6.82 17.16 -2.75
C TRP A 188 -6.54 18.62 -2.38
N GLY A 189 -6.65 18.97 -1.08
CA GLY A 189 -6.46 20.35 -0.64
C GLY A 189 -7.32 21.32 -1.44
N ASP A 190 -6.68 22.29 -2.10
CA ASP A 190 -7.28 23.32 -2.95
C ASP A 190 -7.48 22.90 -4.43
N LEU A 191 -7.32 21.63 -4.76
CA LEU A 191 -7.46 21.14 -6.14
C LEU A 191 -8.81 21.50 -6.80
N PRO A 192 -9.98 21.47 -6.09
CA PRO A 192 -11.23 21.91 -6.68
C PRO A 192 -11.21 23.39 -7.11
N GLU A 193 -10.53 24.25 -6.35
CA GLU A 193 -10.35 25.66 -6.68
C GLU A 193 -9.44 25.82 -7.90
N ARG A 194 -8.32 25.11 -7.95
CA ARG A 194 -7.38 25.11 -9.10
C ARG A 194 -8.01 24.59 -10.38
N ALA A 195 -9.05 23.76 -10.27
CA ALA A 195 -9.75 23.20 -11.41
C ALA A 195 -10.80 24.16 -12.03
N ARG A 196 -11.23 25.18 -11.31
CA ARG A 196 -12.27 26.11 -11.80
C ARG A 196 -11.86 26.79 -13.11
N GLY A 197 -12.79 26.83 -14.05
CA GLY A 197 -12.55 27.38 -15.39
C GLY A 197 -11.63 26.52 -16.28
N THR A 198 -11.16 25.39 -15.80
CA THR A 198 -10.41 24.44 -16.62
C THR A 198 -11.32 23.33 -17.18
N ARG A 199 -10.82 22.59 -18.16
CA ARG A 199 -11.52 21.41 -18.69
C ARG A 199 -11.74 20.30 -17.65
N TYR A 200 -11.10 20.39 -16.49
CA TYR A 200 -11.20 19.39 -15.41
C TYR A 200 -12.24 19.72 -14.35
N GLU A 201 -12.85 20.91 -14.37
CA GLU A 201 -13.81 21.33 -13.35
C GLU A 201 -14.95 20.35 -13.19
N ALA A 202 -15.61 19.97 -14.29
CA ALA A 202 -16.70 18.99 -14.28
C ALA A 202 -16.23 17.59 -13.87
N ILE A 203 -15.03 17.19 -14.27
CA ILE A 203 -14.45 15.87 -13.95
C ILE A 203 -14.14 15.77 -12.46
N ILE A 204 -13.56 16.81 -11.87
CA ILE A 204 -13.23 16.85 -10.44
C ILE A 204 -14.51 16.93 -9.61
N GLY A 205 -15.47 17.76 -10.00
CA GLY A 205 -16.78 17.83 -9.33
C GLY A 205 -17.52 16.49 -9.32
N GLY A 206 -17.43 15.74 -10.42
CA GLY A 206 -18.04 14.40 -10.54
C GLY A 206 -17.24 13.27 -9.89
N TYR A 207 -15.94 13.44 -9.70
CA TYR A 207 -15.06 12.35 -9.29
C TYR A 207 -15.42 11.77 -7.92
N LEU A 208 -15.75 12.61 -6.96
CA LEU A 208 -16.13 12.16 -5.61
C LEU A 208 -17.56 11.60 -5.58
N SER A 209 -18.48 12.21 -6.30
CA SER A 209 -19.89 11.82 -6.30
C SER A 209 -20.15 10.53 -7.09
N GLN A 210 -19.60 10.41 -8.29
CA GLN A 210 -19.83 9.25 -9.17
C GLN A 210 -19.06 7.99 -8.73
N ARG A 211 -17.85 8.14 -8.20
CA ARG A 211 -17.05 6.99 -7.77
C ARG A 211 -17.48 6.38 -6.44
N LYS A 212 -18.22 7.09 -5.58
CA LYS A 212 -18.82 6.48 -4.38
C LYS A 212 -19.68 5.26 -4.73
N GLY A 213 -20.48 5.32 -5.78
CA GLY A 213 -21.39 4.23 -6.14
C GLY A 213 -20.77 3.08 -6.93
N GLN A 214 -19.93 3.37 -7.94
CA GLN A 214 -19.41 2.33 -8.85
C GLN A 214 -18.21 1.55 -8.27
N ALA A 215 -17.28 2.22 -7.63
CA ALA A 215 -16.12 1.55 -7.05
C ALA A 215 -16.46 0.77 -5.77
N GLU A 216 -17.55 1.11 -5.06
CA GLU A 216 -18.03 0.34 -3.91
C GLU A 216 -18.58 -1.04 -4.30
N ARG A 217 -19.17 -1.15 -5.48
CA ARG A 217 -19.72 -2.43 -5.99
C ARG A 217 -18.66 -3.51 -6.23
N PHE A 218 -17.43 -3.13 -6.55
CA PHE A 218 -16.35 -4.04 -6.88
C PHE A 218 -15.24 -4.07 -5.83
N ALA A 219 -15.28 -3.14 -4.85
CA ALA A 219 -14.28 -3.08 -3.80
C ALA A 219 -14.42 -4.26 -2.84
N MET A 220 -13.31 -4.94 -2.62
CA MET A 220 -13.17 -6.04 -1.67
C MET A 220 -13.08 -5.48 -0.24
N ASP A 221 -13.57 -6.24 0.74
CA ASP A 221 -13.38 -5.92 2.15
C ASP A 221 -11.90 -6.09 2.55
N PRO A 222 -11.38 -5.20 3.40
CA PRO A 222 -9.98 -5.24 3.81
C PRO A 222 -9.61 -6.56 4.52
N GLU A 223 -10.55 -7.20 5.21
CA GLU A 223 -10.37 -8.49 5.88
C GLU A 223 -10.07 -9.61 4.88
N ILE A 224 -10.71 -9.62 3.72
CA ILE A 224 -10.45 -10.61 2.66
C ILE A 224 -9.03 -10.41 2.11
N CYS A 225 -8.63 -9.15 1.88
CA CYS A 225 -7.28 -8.83 1.46
C CYS A 225 -6.26 -9.25 2.53
N ALA A 226 -6.49 -8.87 3.79
CA ALA A 226 -5.65 -9.23 4.92
C ALA A 226 -5.51 -10.74 5.10
N GLY A 227 -6.58 -11.51 4.89
CA GLY A 227 -6.53 -12.98 4.89
C GLY A 227 -5.59 -13.56 3.83
N LYS A 228 -5.51 -12.94 2.64
CA LYS A 228 -4.54 -13.34 1.60
C LYS A 228 -3.10 -12.98 1.98
N LEU A 229 -2.89 -11.84 2.64
CA LEU A 229 -1.58 -11.48 3.17
C LEU A 229 -1.16 -12.46 4.27
N LEU A 230 -2.07 -12.81 5.19
CA LEU A 230 -1.79 -13.80 6.22
C LEU A 230 -1.43 -15.17 5.63
N ALA A 231 -2.12 -15.61 4.58
CA ALA A 231 -1.76 -16.83 3.89
C ALA A 231 -0.33 -16.80 3.32
N ALA A 232 0.10 -15.67 2.75
CA ALA A 232 1.48 -15.48 2.29
C ALA A 232 2.49 -15.42 3.46
N LEU A 233 2.09 -14.83 4.62
CA LEU A 233 2.91 -14.84 5.83
C LEU A 233 3.12 -16.26 6.39
N ASN A 234 2.13 -17.14 6.28
CA ASN A 234 2.18 -18.52 6.81
C ASN A 234 2.72 -19.54 5.80
N ALA A 235 2.85 -19.17 4.53
CA ALA A 235 3.28 -20.12 3.50
C ALA A 235 4.71 -20.59 3.73
N ALA A 236 4.94 -21.90 3.60
CA ALA A 236 6.30 -22.47 3.63
C ALA A 236 7.16 -21.88 2.49
N HIS A 237 6.56 -21.71 1.32
CA HIS A 237 7.13 -21.08 0.14
C HIS A 237 6.25 -19.90 -0.28
N PRO A 238 6.51 -18.67 0.20
CA PRO A 238 5.69 -17.51 -0.14
C PRO A 238 5.75 -17.23 -1.64
N PRO A 239 4.62 -16.81 -2.24
CA PRO A 239 4.59 -16.47 -3.67
C PRO A 239 5.45 -15.24 -3.95
N ARG A 240 6.03 -15.15 -5.14
CA ARG A 240 6.78 -13.94 -5.55
C ARG A 240 5.84 -12.75 -5.76
N GLN A 241 4.63 -13.02 -6.19
CA GLN A 241 3.59 -12.04 -6.53
C GLN A 241 2.24 -12.52 -6.02
N LEU A 242 1.46 -11.63 -5.45
CA LEU A 242 0.13 -11.88 -4.92
C LEU A 242 -0.84 -10.84 -5.46
N VAL A 243 -1.51 -11.17 -6.57
CA VAL A 243 -2.57 -10.35 -7.16
C VAL A 243 -3.87 -10.62 -6.40
N ILE A 244 -4.49 -9.58 -5.85
CA ILE A 244 -5.67 -9.71 -5.00
C ILE A 244 -6.82 -8.88 -5.57
N GLY A 245 -7.90 -9.54 -5.92
CA GLY A 245 -9.10 -8.95 -6.50
C GLY A 245 -9.36 -9.42 -7.92
N ARG A 246 -10.65 -9.60 -8.24
CA ARG A 246 -11.06 -9.98 -9.59
C ARG A 246 -10.77 -8.88 -10.59
N ASP A 247 -10.93 -7.62 -10.17
CA ASP A 247 -10.59 -6.42 -10.90
C ASP A 247 -9.10 -6.36 -11.24
N ALA A 248 -8.22 -6.55 -10.25
CA ALA A 248 -6.77 -6.57 -10.46
C ALA A 248 -6.36 -7.65 -11.49
N PHE A 249 -6.94 -8.83 -11.39
CA PHE A 249 -6.64 -9.95 -12.28
C PHE A 249 -7.11 -9.70 -13.71
N TRP A 250 -8.40 -9.34 -13.89
CA TRP A 250 -8.97 -9.22 -15.23
C TRP A 250 -8.54 -7.96 -15.96
N VAL A 251 -8.44 -6.82 -15.26
CA VAL A 251 -7.99 -5.56 -15.85
C VAL A 251 -6.54 -5.65 -16.29
N GLY A 252 -5.68 -6.30 -15.49
CA GLY A 252 -4.28 -6.55 -15.87
C GLY A 252 -4.16 -7.41 -17.13
N LYS A 253 -4.95 -8.47 -17.25
CA LYS A 253 -5.01 -9.32 -18.45
C LYS A 253 -5.54 -8.54 -19.66
N LEU A 254 -6.63 -7.79 -19.49
CA LEU A 254 -7.21 -6.99 -20.56
C LEU A 254 -6.20 -5.98 -21.12
N LYS A 255 -5.49 -5.26 -20.24
CA LYS A 255 -4.43 -4.33 -20.66
C LYS A 255 -3.34 -5.03 -21.46
N ALA A 256 -2.93 -6.23 -21.06
CA ALA A 256 -1.87 -6.97 -21.75
C ALA A 256 -2.27 -7.45 -23.15
N LEU A 257 -3.57 -7.62 -23.41
CA LEU A 257 -4.11 -8.09 -24.69
C LEU A 257 -4.51 -6.97 -25.64
N LEU A 258 -4.80 -5.77 -25.12
CA LEU A 258 -5.26 -4.64 -25.95
C LEU A 258 -4.07 -3.82 -26.47
N PRO A 259 -4.11 -3.40 -27.75
CA PRO A 259 -3.21 -2.37 -28.25
C PRO A 259 -3.30 -1.10 -27.39
N ALA A 260 -2.16 -0.41 -27.21
CA ALA A 260 -2.09 0.77 -26.33
C ALA A 260 -3.12 1.84 -26.69
N ALA A 261 -3.30 2.14 -27.97
CA ALA A 261 -4.29 3.15 -28.43
C ALA A 261 -5.75 2.79 -28.04
N TRP A 262 -6.09 1.52 -28.09
CA TRP A 262 -7.44 1.05 -27.71
C TRP A 262 -7.65 1.14 -26.20
N TRP A 263 -6.62 0.77 -25.44
CA TRP A 263 -6.63 0.92 -23.98
C TRP A 263 -6.79 2.39 -23.56
N GLU A 264 -5.99 3.27 -24.15
CA GLU A 264 -6.07 4.73 -23.90
C GLU A 264 -7.41 5.31 -24.29
N GLY A 265 -7.96 4.94 -25.47
CA GLY A 265 -9.29 5.36 -25.91
C GLY A 265 -10.40 4.92 -24.96
N LEU A 266 -10.32 3.67 -24.45
CA LEU A 266 -11.25 3.16 -23.44
C LEU A 266 -11.16 3.97 -22.14
N LEU A 267 -9.96 4.25 -21.64
CA LEU A 267 -9.78 5.03 -20.43
C LEU A 267 -10.27 6.47 -20.60
N ARG A 268 -9.96 7.14 -21.73
CA ARG A 268 -10.46 8.49 -22.01
C ARG A 268 -11.99 8.52 -21.93
N ARG A 269 -12.67 7.55 -22.55
CA ARG A 269 -14.13 7.44 -22.52
C ARG A 269 -14.69 7.22 -21.11
N ILE A 270 -14.07 6.32 -20.31
CA ILE A 270 -14.49 6.03 -18.94
C ILE A 270 -14.33 7.25 -18.02
N TYR A 271 -13.28 8.06 -18.24
CA TYR A 271 -12.96 9.21 -17.41
C TYR A 271 -13.47 10.54 -17.95
N GLY A 272 -14.19 10.56 -19.08
CA GLY A 272 -14.72 11.79 -19.69
C GLY A 272 -13.63 12.73 -20.21
N LEU A 273 -12.51 12.19 -20.70
CA LEU A 273 -11.34 12.92 -21.20
C LEU A 273 -11.27 12.96 -22.73
N GLY A 274 -12.38 12.65 -23.38
CA GLY A 274 -12.52 12.62 -24.85
C GLY A 274 -12.65 13.99 -25.46
#